data_d9fe10acf9334d339b71604241e4ab39
#
_entry.id   d9fe10acf9334d339b71604241e4ab39
#
_cell.length_a   1.000
_cell.length_b   1.000
_cell.length_c   1.000
_cell.angle_alpha   90.00
_cell.angle_beta   90.00
_cell.angle_gamma   90.00
#
_symmetry.space_group_name_H-M   'P 1'
#
loop_
_entity.id
_entity.type
_entity.pdbx_description
1 polymer ?
#
loop_
_entity_poly.entity_id
_entity_poly.type
_entity_poly.pdbx_seq_one_letter_code
_entity_poly.pdbx_strand_id
1 'polypeptide(L)'
;MGANSAAGQNSGSDSPKLILIHLDAVSVPVLRAEIDAGNMPNIKRIFNEEGLLETAITYYPSKTPFIISNIRDGTSSSTGELVGWDIPGFDYGKDLSIEDSFLKMALSKQRISRANLLQGLPFFSGLKDLALMNTLDLFDDYPVQEFYWYKADSYGHFEGEEEYLRKVRQFDERIGKYIDKLDDDINIIIYSDHGMVFGEGVELNKQINNRFSDEVKVYSYPTMYLKEGVDEETTAKRVVNETDLDFAFFLQDRMTAKGFFENSTLYFEYQDGKIRYRHDGPDPFDYFDNGYNGEFLTADEWLSLTIELDYPATPVKVFAFLQNPNAGEIVTSLDNTKFNKTGYSQMGNHGGFTATDVVVPVMVRGPDVGYIGEFDKLWLQELFNELDQFTFKQEPNRDTHYISSRYDFSTNTNRTVAAYSPAYRFRLGADIDFGDFNGADLNQVWGKYDIVRSQLARVWIGGGVDFSRTDTVGMFMVRHEFRIRNFSAKTSITTNKNNQFTLAYDIHDNFSLELTNFSAVGFRLSL
;
A
#
# COMPACT_ATOMS: atom_id res chain seq x y z
N MET A 1 34.34 16.97 -44.80
CA MET A 1 33.34 16.08 -45.40
C MET A 1 33.01 15.03 -44.37
N GLY A 2 31.97 15.27 -43.59
CA GLY A 2 31.54 14.40 -42.53
C GLY A 2 30.38 13.55 -43.03
N ALA A 3 30.47 12.26 -42.85
CA ALA A 3 29.40 11.32 -43.11
C ALA A 3 28.46 11.25 -41.88
N ASN A 4 27.25 11.75 -42.02
CA ASN A 4 26.15 11.48 -41.10
C ASN A 4 25.71 10.04 -41.30
N SER A 5 25.97 9.17 -40.29
CA SER A 5 25.29 7.91 -40.20
C SER A 5 23.93 8.15 -39.56
N ALA A 6 22.86 7.95 -40.32
CA ALA A 6 21.50 7.87 -39.81
C ALA A 6 21.39 6.62 -38.94
N ALA A 7 21.31 6.81 -37.62
CA ALA A 7 20.93 5.76 -36.71
C ALA A 7 19.44 5.45 -36.94
N GLY A 8 19.18 4.21 -37.33
CA GLY A 8 17.82 3.71 -37.47
C GLY A 8 17.04 3.82 -36.14
N GLN A 9 15.86 4.39 -36.22
CA GLN A 9 14.89 4.36 -35.15
C GLN A 9 14.41 2.91 -34.96
N ASN A 10 15.01 2.22 -34.00
CA ASN A 10 14.39 1.03 -33.45
C ASN A 10 13.22 1.50 -32.59
N SER A 11 12.02 1.26 -33.05
CA SER A 11 10.77 1.47 -32.32
C SER A 11 10.48 0.30 -31.37
N GLY A 12 11.43 -0.03 -30.52
CA GLY A 12 11.22 -0.88 -29.35
C GLY A 12 11.08 0.05 -28.13
N SER A 13 10.09 -0.17 -27.29
CA SER A 13 9.87 0.64 -26.08
C SER A 13 11.03 0.43 -25.10
N ASP A 14 12.00 1.36 -25.09
CA ASP A 14 13.15 1.36 -24.17
C ASP A 14 12.77 1.81 -22.74
N SER A 15 11.54 1.62 -22.30
CA SER A 15 11.16 1.93 -20.93
C SER A 15 11.46 0.74 -20.02
N PRO A 16 12.12 0.95 -18.85
CA PRO A 16 12.35 -0.11 -17.89
C PRO A 16 11.05 -0.83 -17.53
N LYS A 17 11.07 -2.15 -17.52
CA LYS A 17 9.96 -2.96 -17.01
C LYS A 17 10.27 -3.30 -15.57
N LEU A 18 9.29 -3.09 -14.69
CA LEU A 18 9.40 -3.38 -13.27
C LEU A 18 8.20 -4.21 -12.80
N ILE A 19 8.48 -5.30 -12.12
CA ILE A 19 7.51 -6.06 -11.35
C ILE A 19 7.75 -5.78 -9.87
N LEU A 20 6.75 -5.20 -9.22
CA LEU A 20 6.77 -4.87 -7.81
C LEU A 20 5.80 -5.79 -7.07
N ILE A 21 6.29 -6.55 -6.11
CA ILE A 21 5.48 -7.48 -5.33
C ILE A 21 5.55 -7.11 -3.85
N HIS A 22 4.41 -6.81 -3.27
CA HIS A 22 4.25 -6.69 -1.83
C HIS A 22 3.92 -8.07 -1.24
N LEU A 23 4.81 -8.60 -0.45
CA LEU A 23 4.68 -9.87 0.27
C LEU A 23 4.34 -9.56 1.73
N ASP A 24 3.06 -9.61 2.08
CA ASP A 24 2.54 -9.18 3.37
C ASP A 24 2.95 -10.11 4.51
N ALA A 25 3.42 -9.53 5.61
CA ALA A 25 3.72 -10.15 6.89
C ALA A 25 4.80 -11.25 6.87
N VAL A 26 5.87 -11.09 6.09
CA VAL A 26 6.99 -12.03 6.08
C VAL A 26 8.26 -11.38 6.59
N SER A 27 8.77 -11.83 7.74
CA SER A 27 10.03 -11.36 8.31
C SER A 27 11.25 -12.12 7.76
N VAL A 28 12.43 -11.49 7.84
CA VAL A 28 13.72 -12.12 7.46
C VAL A 28 14.02 -13.37 8.32
N PRO A 29 13.83 -13.36 9.66
CA PRO A 29 14.03 -14.58 10.45
C PRO A 29 13.24 -15.78 9.93
N VAL A 30 11.96 -15.59 9.62
CA VAL A 30 11.11 -16.64 9.05
C VAL A 30 11.60 -17.06 7.67
N LEU A 31 11.89 -16.10 6.80
CA LEU A 31 12.33 -16.40 5.45
C LEU A 31 13.64 -17.19 5.42
N ARG A 32 14.63 -16.77 6.23
CA ARG A 32 15.92 -17.47 6.35
C ARG A 32 15.74 -18.90 6.91
N ALA A 33 14.95 -19.06 7.97
CA ALA A 33 14.68 -20.38 8.55
C ALA A 33 14.07 -21.35 7.51
N GLU A 34 13.14 -20.85 6.69
CA GLU A 34 12.49 -21.64 5.64
C GLU A 34 13.44 -21.95 4.46
N ILE A 35 14.33 -21.02 4.10
CA ILE A 35 15.39 -21.25 3.10
C ILE A 35 16.39 -22.29 3.60
N ASP A 36 16.85 -22.17 4.84
CA ASP A 36 17.82 -23.10 5.44
C ASP A 36 17.24 -24.51 5.62
N ALA A 37 15.96 -24.60 5.92
CA ALA A 37 15.22 -25.87 5.96
C ALA A 37 14.97 -26.49 4.58
N GLY A 38 15.32 -25.78 3.48
CA GLY A 38 15.11 -26.23 2.11
C GLY A 38 13.67 -26.12 1.59
N ASN A 39 12.82 -25.42 2.32
CA ASN A 39 11.40 -25.26 1.99
C ASN A 39 11.12 -24.16 0.95
N MET A 40 12.12 -23.32 0.63
CA MET A 40 12.02 -22.21 -0.31
C MET A 40 13.12 -22.25 -1.39
N PRO A 41 13.14 -23.30 -2.22
CA PRO A 41 14.20 -23.50 -3.20
C PRO A 41 14.20 -22.46 -4.32
N ASN A 42 13.05 -21.89 -4.68
CA ASN A 42 12.96 -20.91 -5.76
C ASN A 42 13.47 -19.54 -5.30
N ILE A 43 13.08 -19.07 -4.14
CA ILE A 43 13.59 -17.80 -3.58
C ILE A 43 15.09 -17.91 -3.35
N LYS A 44 15.57 -19.06 -2.82
CA LYS A 44 17.00 -19.30 -2.66
C LYS A 44 17.74 -19.16 -3.99
N ARG A 45 17.30 -19.85 -5.04
CA ARG A 45 17.92 -19.80 -6.37
C ARG A 45 17.85 -18.39 -6.96
N ILE A 46 16.66 -17.79 -7.01
CA ILE A 46 16.39 -16.57 -7.79
C ILE A 46 16.98 -15.34 -7.13
N PHE A 47 16.87 -15.22 -5.80
CA PHE A 47 17.22 -13.98 -5.09
C PHE A 47 18.47 -14.11 -4.20
N ASN A 48 18.81 -15.32 -3.70
CA ASN A 48 19.99 -15.49 -2.86
C ASN A 48 21.24 -15.96 -3.65
N GLU A 49 21.06 -16.62 -4.80
CA GLU A 49 22.17 -17.14 -5.63
C GLU A 49 22.35 -16.33 -6.92
N GLU A 50 21.27 -15.97 -7.61
CA GLU A 50 21.28 -15.28 -8.90
C GLU A 50 20.95 -13.78 -8.80
N GLY A 51 20.24 -13.35 -7.76
CA GLY A 51 19.82 -11.99 -7.48
C GLY A 51 20.39 -11.50 -6.16
N LEU A 52 19.61 -10.67 -5.46
CA LEU A 52 19.95 -10.08 -4.19
C LEU A 52 18.81 -10.26 -3.19
N LEU A 53 19.13 -10.78 -2.00
CA LEU A 53 18.24 -10.84 -0.84
C LEU A 53 18.82 -9.95 0.26
N GLU A 54 18.25 -8.78 0.45
CA GLU A 54 18.66 -7.82 1.46
C GLU A 54 17.74 -7.83 2.68
N THR A 55 18.31 -7.38 3.80
CA THR A 55 17.60 -7.18 5.04
C THR A 55 17.26 -5.70 5.17
N ALA A 56 15.98 -5.41 5.32
CA ALA A 56 15.51 -4.05 5.60
C ALA A 56 14.86 -3.98 6.98
N ILE A 57 14.80 -2.78 7.54
CA ILE A 57 13.99 -2.50 8.71
C ILE A 57 12.79 -1.64 8.34
N THR A 58 11.60 -2.09 8.74
CA THR A 58 10.37 -1.35 8.49
C THR A 58 10.03 -0.36 9.59
N TYR A 59 8.94 0.33 9.41
CA TYR A 59 8.40 1.32 10.34
C TYR A 59 8.02 0.74 11.71
N TYR A 60 7.93 1.62 12.68
CA TYR A 60 7.13 1.44 13.87
C TYR A 60 6.06 2.53 13.90
N PRO A 61 4.81 2.18 14.05
CA PRO A 61 4.23 0.83 14.20
C PRO A 61 4.33 -0.02 12.92
N SER A 62 4.59 -1.31 13.09
CA SER A 62 4.69 -2.29 12.00
C SER A 62 3.31 -2.76 11.56
N LYS A 63 2.55 -1.85 10.92
CA LYS A 63 1.17 -2.11 10.47
C LYS A 63 0.96 -1.72 9.02
N THR A 64 0.37 -2.62 8.23
CA THR A 64 0.13 -2.47 6.80
C THR A 64 -0.47 -1.12 6.40
N PRO A 65 -1.56 -0.61 7.03
CA PRO A 65 -2.13 0.68 6.64
C PRO A 65 -1.16 1.84 6.80
N PHE A 66 -0.39 1.84 7.89
CA PHE A 66 0.61 2.87 8.13
C PHE A 66 1.77 2.79 7.13
N ILE A 67 2.33 1.59 6.93
CA ILE A 67 3.51 1.39 6.09
C ILE A 67 3.18 1.72 4.63
N ILE A 68 2.12 1.14 4.07
CA ILE A 68 1.76 1.33 2.66
C ILE A 68 1.39 2.78 2.33
N SER A 69 0.77 3.49 3.27
CA SER A 69 0.41 4.90 3.07
C SER A 69 1.65 5.81 3.02
N ASN A 70 2.76 5.41 3.64
CA ASN A 70 3.93 6.25 3.84
C ASN A 70 5.17 5.82 3.05
N ILE A 71 5.33 4.53 2.76
CA ILE A 71 6.54 3.97 2.14
C ILE A 71 6.85 4.57 0.75
N ARG A 72 5.83 4.88 -0.04
CA ARG A 72 6.03 5.37 -1.42
C ARG A 72 6.52 6.81 -1.49
N ASP A 73 6.18 7.59 -0.49
CA ASP A 73 6.60 8.98 -0.37
C ASP A 73 7.88 9.12 0.47
N GLY A 74 8.47 7.99 0.94
CA GLY A 74 9.63 7.96 1.82
C GLY A 74 9.38 8.64 3.17
N THR A 75 8.11 8.74 3.59
CA THR A 75 7.70 9.47 4.80
C THR A 75 8.15 8.70 6.04
N SER A 76 8.76 9.37 7.00
CA SER A 76 9.21 8.75 8.25
C SER A 76 8.06 8.52 9.25
N SER A 77 8.29 7.70 10.28
CA SER A 77 7.31 7.48 11.36
C SER A 77 6.90 8.76 12.09
N SER A 78 7.77 9.78 12.14
CA SER A 78 7.49 11.07 12.79
C SER A 78 6.52 11.98 12.04
N THR A 79 6.37 11.78 10.74
CA THR A 79 5.53 12.61 9.85
C THR A 79 4.52 11.79 9.07
N GLY A 80 4.53 10.47 9.25
CA GLY A 80 3.65 9.54 8.54
C GLY A 80 2.18 9.70 8.92
N GLU A 81 1.31 9.44 7.97
CA GLU A 81 -0.14 9.49 8.18
C GLU A 81 -0.63 8.21 8.87
N LEU A 82 -1.37 8.35 9.98
CA LEU A 82 -1.96 7.24 10.73
C LEU A 82 -3.32 6.85 10.11
N VAL A 83 -3.29 6.11 9.02
CA VAL A 83 -4.50 5.62 8.36
C VAL A 83 -5.03 4.37 9.07
N GLY A 84 -6.33 4.36 9.36
CA GLY A 84 -6.98 3.22 9.99
C GLY A 84 -6.81 3.12 11.51
N TRP A 85 -6.36 4.20 12.16
CA TRP A 85 -6.28 4.30 13.62
C TRP A 85 -7.51 4.95 14.24
N ASP A 86 -7.87 4.52 15.43
CA ASP A 86 -8.87 5.20 16.26
C ASP A 86 -8.23 6.41 16.95
N ILE A 87 -8.16 7.54 16.26
CA ILE A 87 -7.63 8.80 16.78
C ILE A 87 -8.76 9.58 17.45
N PRO A 88 -8.62 9.98 18.74
CA PRO A 88 -9.66 10.73 19.43
C PRO A 88 -10.00 12.05 18.75
N GLY A 89 -11.27 12.26 18.47
CA GLY A 89 -11.75 13.49 17.83
C GLY A 89 -11.59 13.51 16.31
N PHE A 90 -11.00 12.50 15.74
CA PHE A 90 -10.88 12.34 14.29
C PHE A 90 -12.19 11.78 13.71
N ASP A 91 -12.81 12.52 12.83
CA ASP A 91 -14.03 12.09 12.12
C ASP A 91 -13.64 11.61 10.72
N TYR A 92 -13.52 10.30 10.56
CA TYR A 92 -13.17 9.68 9.28
C TYR A 92 -14.07 10.09 8.11
N GLY A 93 -15.28 10.55 8.39
CA GLY A 93 -16.19 11.06 7.37
C GLY A 93 -15.92 12.51 6.94
N LYS A 94 -15.21 13.29 7.77
CA LYS A 94 -14.93 14.71 7.53
C LYS A 94 -13.45 15.02 7.35
N ASP A 95 -12.60 14.35 8.11
CA ASP A 95 -11.18 14.70 8.21
C ASP A 95 -10.30 13.86 7.29
N LEU A 96 -10.79 12.68 6.81
CA LEU A 96 -10.15 11.94 5.73
C LEU A 96 -10.66 12.43 4.37
N SER A 97 -9.77 12.96 3.56
CA SER A 97 -10.05 13.07 2.13
C SER A 97 -10.19 11.63 1.56
N ILE A 98 -10.95 11.48 0.46
CA ILE A 98 -11.02 10.19 -0.27
C ILE A 98 -9.62 9.70 -0.66
N GLU A 99 -8.65 10.62 -0.78
CA GLU A 99 -7.24 10.32 -1.04
C GLU A 99 -6.51 9.72 0.17
N ASP A 100 -6.97 9.97 1.39
CA ASP A 100 -6.36 9.53 2.64
C ASP A 100 -6.99 8.26 3.21
N SER A 101 -8.05 7.77 2.56
CA SER A 101 -8.72 6.52 2.91
C SER A 101 -7.98 5.28 2.38
N PHE A 102 -8.49 4.10 2.71
CA PHE A 102 -8.08 2.80 2.16
C PHE A 102 -7.93 2.79 0.61
N LEU A 103 -8.61 3.73 -0.07
CA LEU A 103 -8.47 3.99 -1.49
C LEU A 103 -7.10 4.61 -1.84
N LYS A 104 -6.43 5.31 -0.93
CA LYS A 104 -5.06 5.83 -1.15
C LYS A 104 -4.07 4.68 -1.39
N MET A 105 -4.27 3.55 -0.73
CA MET A 105 -3.50 2.32 -0.97
C MET A 105 -3.67 1.78 -2.40
N ALA A 106 -4.83 2.02 -3.02
CA ALA A 106 -5.17 1.59 -4.37
C ALA A 106 -4.92 2.66 -5.45
N LEU A 107 -4.68 3.91 -5.07
CA LEU A 107 -4.60 5.05 -5.98
C LEU A 107 -3.17 5.59 -6.05
N SER A 108 -2.44 5.23 -7.10
CA SER A 108 -1.16 5.89 -7.39
C SER A 108 -1.37 7.36 -7.73
N LYS A 109 -0.70 8.29 -7.02
CA LYS A 109 -0.62 9.71 -7.37
C LYS A 109 0.17 9.96 -8.67
N GLN A 110 1.00 9.01 -9.09
CA GLN A 110 1.88 9.13 -10.25
C GLN A 110 1.15 8.72 -11.54
N ARG A 111 1.33 9.49 -12.60
CA ARG A 111 0.87 9.19 -13.97
C ARG A 111 1.76 8.14 -14.65
N ILE A 112 2.08 7.06 -13.97
CA ILE A 112 2.87 5.96 -14.51
C ILE A 112 1.92 4.89 -15.03
N SER A 113 2.24 4.29 -16.15
CA SER A 113 1.51 3.14 -16.69
C SER A 113 1.72 1.92 -15.78
N ARG A 114 0.73 1.61 -14.97
CA ARG A 114 0.74 0.52 -13.98
C ARG A 114 -0.41 -0.44 -14.21
N ALA A 115 -0.11 -1.74 -14.20
CA ALA A 115 -1.12 -2.75 -13.90
C ALA A 115 -1.17 -2.92 -12.37
N ASN A 116 -2.14 -2.29 -11.73
CA ASN A 116 -2.38 -2.45 -10.31
C ASN A 116 -3.51 -3.45 -10.11
N LEU A 117 -3.18 -4.68 -9.72
CA LEU A 117 -4.14 -5.74 -9.48
C LEU A 117 -4.71 -5.63 -8.07
N LEU A 118 -5.85 -4.93 -7.95
CA LEU A 118 -6.78 -4.96 -6.81
C LEU A 118 -6.09 -5.07 -5.43
N GLN A 119 -5.26 -4.10 -5.09
CA GLN A 119 -4.71 -4.01 -3.74
C GLN A 119 -5.85 -3.83 -2.72
N GLY A 120 -5.75 -4.54 -1.62
CA GLY A 120 -6.51 -4.25 -0.42
C GLY A 120 -7.99 -4.64 -0.38
N LEU A 121 -8.53 -5.44 -1.33
CA LEU A 121 -9.90 -5.93 -1.21
C LEU A 121 -9.90 -7.38 -0.66
N PRO A 122 -10.20 -7.59 0.63
CA PRO A 122 -10.15 -8.92 1.26
C PRO A 122 -11.12 -9.93 0.64
N PHE A 123 -12.22 -9.47 0.01
CA PHE A 123 -13.24 -10.31 -0.59
C PHE A 123 -12.80 -11.03 -1.88
N PHE A 124 -11.65 -10.67 -2.47
CA PHE A 124 -11.17 -11.24 -3.74
C PHE A 124 -9.89 -12.07 -3.60
N SER A 125 -9.65 -12.65 -2.42
CA SER A 125 -8.41 -13.39 -2.13
C SER A 125 -8.11 -14.51 -3.14
N GLY A 126 -9.10 -15.27 -3.54
CA GLY A 126 -8.96 -16.34 -4.52
C GLY A 126 -8.69 -15.84 -5.95
N LEU A 127 -9.27 -14.69 -6.31
CA LEU A 127 -9.06 -14.08 -7.62
C LEU A 127 -7.67 -13.43 -7.74
N LYS A 128 -7.10 -12.94 -6.65
CA LYS A 128 -5.73 -12.37 -6.64
C LYS A 128 -4.67 -13.41 -6.97
N ASP A 129 -4.79 -14.61 -6.41
CA ASP A 129 -3.89 -15.71 -6.74
C ASP A 129 -4.00 -16.13 -8.21
N LEU A 130 -5.24 -16.21 -8.69
CA LEU A 130 -5.50 -16.54 -10.08
C LEU A 130 -4.98 -15.44 -11.01
N ALA A 131 -5.16 -14.18 -10.62
CA ALA A 131 -4.65 -13.03 -11.36
C ALA A 131 -3.11 -13.02 -11.39
N LEU A 132 -2.45 -13.22 -10.24
CA LEU A 132 -0.99 -13.23 -10.18
C LEU A 132 -0.37 -14.29 -11.10
N MET A 133 -0.97 -15.48 -11.19
CA MET A 133 -0.35 -16.62 -11.86
C MET A 133 -0.78 -16.85 -13.30
N ASN A 134 -1.99 -16.41 -13.67
CA ASN A 134 -2.57 -16.75 -14.98
C ASN A 134 -2.84 -15.55 -15.87
N THR A 135 -2.73 -14.33 -15.34
CA THR A 135 -3.11 -13.11 -16.09
C THR A 135 -1.95 -12.15 -16.32
N LEU A 136 -0.74 -12.50 -15.87
CA LEU A 136 0.43 -11.64 -16.04
C LEU A 136 0.77 -11.40 -17.52
N ASP A 137 0.62 -12.43 -18.34
CA ASP A 137 0.80 -12.31 -19.79
C ASP A 137 -0.19 -11.31 -20.43
N LEU A 138 -1.27 -10.97 -19.73
CA LEU A 138 -2.24 -9.97 -20.19
C LEU A 138 -1.80 -8.53 -19.96
N PHE A 139 -0.70 -8.31 -19.21
CA PHE A 139 -0.21 -6.99 -18.80
C PHE A 139 1.19 -6.67 -19.33
N ASP A 140 1.66 -7.41 -20.34
CA ASP A 140 2.99 -7.23 -20.94
C ASP A 140 3.23 -5.80 -21.48
N ASP A 141 2.14 -5.11 -21.85
CA ASP A 141 2.21 -3.73 -22.37
C ASP A 141 2.45 -2.68 -21.27
N TYR A 142 2.44 -3.06 -19.99
CA TYR A 142 2.59 -2.13 -18.89
C TYR A 142 4.02 -2.11 -18.35
N PRO A 143 4.66 -0.95 -18.27
CA PRO A 143 6.05 -0.85 -17.81
C PRO A 143 6.23 -1.15 -16.32
N VAL A 144 5.19 -0.95 -15.51
CA VAL A 144 5.17 -1.33 -14.08
C VAL A 144 3.98 -2.23 -13.81
N GLN A 145 4.25 -3.40 -13.26
CA GLN A 145 3.24 -4.35 -12.79
C GLN A 145 3.37 -4.47 -11.28
N GLU A 146 2.28 -4.27 -10.56
CA GLU A 146 2.27 -4.26 -9.11
C GLU A 146 1.31 -5.31 -8.57
N PHE A 147 1.82 -6.17 -7.67
CA PHE A 147 1.08 -7.25 -7.04
C PHE A 147 1.11 -7.16 -5.53
N TYR A 148 0.06 -7.63 -4.91
CA TYR A 148 -0.07 -7.72 -3.47
C TYR A 148 -0.43 -9.15 -3.05
N TRP A 149 0.45 -9.77 -2.26
CA TRP A 149 0.27 -11.10 -1.71
C TRP A 149 0.05 -11.02 -0.21
N TYR A 150 -1.19 -11.03 0.24
CA TYR A 150 -1.56 -10.87 1.65
C TYR A 150 -1.94 -12.18 2.35
N LYS A 151 -1.72 -13.33 1.71
CA LYS A 151 -2.15 -14.62 2.27
C LYS A 151 -1.39 -15.00 3.53
N ALA A 152 -0.10 -14.69 3.63
CA ALA A 152 0.66 -14.97 4.83
C ALA A 152 0.06 -14.23 6.02
N ASP A 153 -0.17 -12.92 5.89
CA ASP A 153 -0.81 -12.10 6.93
C ASP A 153 -2.17 -12.66 7.36
N SER A 154 -3.08 -12.82 6.40
CA SER A 154 -4.45 -13.27 6.68
C SER A 154 -4.49 -14.65 7.37
N TYR A 155 -3.67 -15.59 6.93
CA TYR A 155 -3.61 -16.93 7.54
C TYR A 155 -2.88 -16.92 8.87
N GLY A 156 -1.85 -16.08 9.03
CA GLY A 156 -1.18 -15.88 10.31
C GLY A 156 -2.14 -15.37 11.38
N HIS A 157 -2.96 -14.39 11.03
CA HIS A 157 -3.97 -13.87 11.96
C HIS A 157 -5.00 -14.90 12.41
N PHE A 158 -5.51 -15.76 11.52
CA PHE A 158 -6.72 -16.54 11.81
C PHE A 158 -6.52 -18.06 11.87
N GLU A 159 -5.47 -18.58 11.24
CA GLU A 159 -5.23 -20.03 11.13
C GLU A 159 -3.95 -20.47 11.85
N GLY A 160 -3.12 -19.52 12.30
CA GLY A 160 -1.92 -19.74 13.09
C GLY A 160 -0.66 -20.02 12.27
N GLU A 161 0.44 -20.30 12.99
CA GLU A 161 1.79 -20.34 12.45
C GLU A 161 1.99 -21.44 11.38
N GLU A 162 1.44 -22.63 11.56
CA GLU A 162 1.58 -23.72 10.60
C GLU A 162 1.00 -23.36 9.23
N GLU A 163 -0.21 -22.82 9.21
CA GLU A 163 -0.86 -22.39 7.97
C GLU A 163 -0.20 -21.16 7.36
N TYR A 164 0.27 -20.23 8.19
CA TYR A 164 1.09 -19.11 7.76
C TYR A 164 2.33 -19.58 7.00
N LEU A 165 3.14 -20.45 7.59
CA LEU A 165 4.34 -21.02 6.95
C LEU A 165 3.99 -21.78 5.66
N ARG A 166 2.87 -22.49 5.64
CA ARG A 166 2.39 -23.14 4.44
C ARG A 166 2.09 -22.14 3.32
N LYS A 167 1.60 -20.93 3.65
CA LYS A 167 1.37 -19.87 2.66
C LYS A 167 2.65 -19.21 2.19
N VAL A 168 3.62 -19.03 3.06
CA VAL A 168 4.96 -18.55 2.71
C VAL A 168 5.63 -19.53 1.71
N ARG A 169 5.59 -20.83 1.97
CA ARG A 169 6.08 -21.87 1.04
C ARG A 169 5.31 -21.89 -0.28
N GLN A 170 3.98 -21.66 -0.23
CA GLN A 170 3.17 -21.57 -1.43
C GLN A 170 3.55 -20.35 -2.30
N PHE A 171 3.96 -19.25 -1.68
CA PHE A 171 4.50 -18.10 -2.41
C PHE A 171 5.77 -18.47 -3.17
N ASP A 172 6.73 -19.16 -2.52
CA ASP A 172 7.96 -19.64 -3.17
C ASP A 172 7.68 -20.45 -4.43
N GLU A 173 6.79 -21.45 -4.32
CA GLU A 173 6.43 -22.30 -5.45
C GLU A 173 5.84 -21.50 -6.62
N ARG A 174 5.02 -20.51 -6.32
CA ARG A 174 4.32 -19.73 -7.33
C ARG A 174 5.20 -18.68 -7.97
N ILE A 175 6.00 -17.97 -7.15
CA ILE A 175 6.89 -16.94 -7.68
C ILE A 175 7.98 -17.55 -8.56
N GLY A 176 8.48 -18.74 -8.21
CA GLY A 176 9.43 -19.47 -9.05
C GLY A 176 8.87 -19.77 -10.44
N LYS A 177 7.69 -20.37 -10.50
CA LYS A 177 7.00 -20.68 -11.77
C LYS A 177 6.68 -19.42 -12.61
N TYR A 178 6.53 -18.30 -11.95
CA TYR A 178 6.25 -17.03 -12.62
C TYR A 178 7.53 -16.43 -13.21
N ILE A 179 8.58 -16.30 -12.39
CA ILE A 179 9.84 -15.67 -12.80
C ILE A 179 10.53 -16.48 -13.90
N ASP A 180 10.44 -17.82 -13.87
CA ASP A 180 11.00 -18.68 -14.92
C ASP A 180 10.41 -18.45 -16.33
N LYS A 181 9.33 -17.68 -16.45
CA LYS A 181 8.70 -17.30 -17.73
C LYS A 181 9.03 -15.89 -18.17
N LEU A 182 9.69 -15.11 -17.32
CA LEU A 182 10.03 -13.73 -17.60
C LEU A 182 11.35 -13.64 -18.37
N ASP A 183 11.46 -12.60 -19.18
CA ASP A 183 12.72 -12.24 -19.82
C ASP A 183 13.72 -11.70 -18.79
N ASP A 184 15.02 -11.88 -19.04
CA ASP A 184 16.09 -11.49 -18.12
C ASP A 184 16.27 -9.96 -17.99
N ASP A 185 15.67 -9.17 -18.87
CA ASP A 185 15.68 -7.70 -18.88
C ASP A 185 14.60 -7.08 -17.97
N ILE A 186 13.81 -7.90 -17.27
CA ILE A 186 12.75 -7.43 -16.38
C ILE A 186 13.29 -7.25 -14.98
N ASN A 187 13.08 -6.05 -14.43
CA ASN A 187 13.38 -5.74 -13.04
C ASN A 187 12.30 -6.28 -12.10
N ILE A 188 12.69 -6.90 -11.00
CA ILE A 188 11.80 -7.46 -10.00
C ILE A 188 12.22 -6.92 -8.64
N ILE A 189 11.26 -6.35 -7.90
CA ILE A 189 11.40 -5.99 -6.50
C ILE A 189 10.28 -6.67 -5.72
N ILE A 190 10.64 -7.48 -4.73
CA ILE A 190 9.72 -8.08 -3.76
C ILE A 190 10.10 -7.55 -2.39
N TYR A 191 9.15 -6.99 -1.65
CA TYR A 191 9.37 -6.50 -0.29
C TYR A 191 8.24 -6.91 0.62
N SER A 192 8.55 -7.07 1.91
CA SER A 192 7.53 -7.21 2.94
C SER A 192 7.39 -5.91 3.73
N ASP A 193 6.18 -5.63 4.19
CA ASP A 193 5.90 -4.46 5.01
C ASP A 193 6.18 -4.70 6.49
N HIS A 194 5.89 -5.88 7.01
CA HIS A 194 6.17 -6.31 8.39
C HIS A 194 6.26 -7.84 8.48
N GLY A 195 6.50 -8.34 9.67
CA GLY A 195 6.42 -9.75 9.98
C GLY A 195 5.15 -10.13 10.73
N MET A 196 5.16 -11.30 11.38
CA MET A 196 4.04 -11.83 12.16
C MET A 196 4.57 -12.47 13.44
N VAL A 197 4.01 -12.10 14.58
CA VAL A 197 4.33 -12.68 15.89
C VAL A 197 3.28 -13.71 16.26
N PHE A 198 3.76 -14.88 16.64
CA PHE A 198 2.98 -15.97 17.22
C PHE A 198 3.38 -16.15 18.69
N GLY A 199 2.55 -16.79 19.48
CA GLY A 199 2.82 -17.01 20.89
C GLY A 199 1.56 -16.86 21.74
N GLU A 200 1.70 -16.24 22.91
CA GLU A 200 0.57 -16.00 23.80
C GLU A 200 -0.28 -14.82 23.32
N GLY A 201 -1.56 -15.07 23.07
CA GLY A 201 -2.51 -14.02 22.69
C GLY A 201 -3.06 -13.28 23.91
N VAL A 202 -2.69 -12.01 24.09
CA VAL A 202 -3.11 -11.16 25.21
C VAL A 202 -4.20 -10.15 24.81
N GLU A 203 -5.26 -10.04 25.61
CA GLU A 203 -6.40 -9.14 25.32
C GLU A 203 -6.15 -7.72 25.89
N LEU A 204 -5.18 -6.98 25.33
CA LEU A 204 -4.78 -5.67 25.85
C LEU A 204 -5.92 -4.66 25.91
N ASN A 205 -6.74 -4.57 24.86
CA ASN A 205 -7.88 -3.65 24.85
C ASN A 205 -8.83 -3.88 26.02
N LYS A 206 -9.05 -5.13 26.38
CA LYS A 206 -9.91 -5.48 27.51
C LYS A 206 -9.24 -5.13 28.85
N GLN A 207 -7.94 -5.38 28.99
CA GLN A 207 -7.19 -5.05 30.20
C GLN A 207 -7.15 -3.54 30.41
N ILE A 208 -6.82 -2.77 29.38
CA ILE A 208 -6.80 -1.30 29.42
C ILE A 208 -8.18 -0.73 29.75
N ASN A 209 -9.23 -1.17 29.06
CA ASN A 209 -10.58 -0.69 29.30
C ASN A 209 -11.08 -1.00 30.75
N ASN A 210 -10.69 -2.14 31.31
CA ASN A 210 -11.11 -2.53 32.66
C ASN A 210 -10.35 -1.80 33.78
N ARG A 211 -9.07 -1.49 33.58
CA ARG A 211 -8.19 -0.98 34.64
C ARG A 211 -7.87 0.50 34.51
N PHE A 212 -7.90 1.04 33.28
CA PHE A 212 -7.45 2.40 32.94
C PHE A 212 -8.54 3.24 32.27
N SER A 213 -9.81 2.86 32.41
CA SER A 213 -10.93 3.61 31.81
C SER A 213 -11.04 5.06 32.32
N ASP A 214 -10.48 5.38 33.48
CA ASP A 214 -10.47 6.74 34.02
C ASP A 214 -9.31 7.58 33.46
N GLU A 215 -8.23 6.96 33.03
CA GLU A 215 -7.02 7.61 32.49
C GLU A 215 -6.98 7.61 30.97
N VAL A 216 -7.36 6.49 30.34
CA VAL A 216 -7.25 6.27 28.90
C VAL A 216 -8.54 6.64 28.18
N LYS A 217 -8.43 7.48 27.16
CA LYS A 217 -9.53 7.89 26.29
C LYS A 217 -9.77 6.87 25.17
N VAL A 218 -8.69 6.46 24.48
CA VAL A 218 -8.69 5.45 23.42
C VAL A 218 -7.40 4.66 23.50
N TYR A 219 -7.49 3.35 23.31
CA TYR A 219 -6.34 2.47 23.09
C TYR A 219 -6.47 1.77 21.74
N SER A 220 -5.55 2.06 20.85
CA SER A 220 -5.42 1.44 19.52
C SER A 220 -3.98 0.95 19.37
N TYR A 221 -3.71 -0.30 19.76
CA TYR A 221 -2.35 -0.87 19.80
C TYR A 221 -1.55 -0.52 18.53
N PRO A 222 -0.35 0.06 18.68
CA PRO A 222 0.42 0.26 19.92
C PRO A 222 0.23 1.64 20.58
N THR A 223 -0.74 2.47 20.19
CA THR A 223 -0.94 3.81 20.72
C THR A 223 -1.99 3.87 21.83
N MET A 224 -1.75 4.74 22.81
CA MET A 224 -2.66 5.02 23.91
C MET A 224 -2.86 6.53 24.03
N TYR A 225 -4.11 6.95 23.94
CA TYR A 225 -4.53 8.35 24.05
C TYR A 225 -5.11 8.60 25.43
N LEU A 226 -4.51 9.54 26.16
CA LEU A 226 -4.91 9.84 27.53
C LEU A 226 -6.04 10.88 27.59
N LYS A 227 -6.74 10.91 28.71
CA LYS A 227 -7.66 11.99 29.04
C LYS A 227 -6.88 13.21 29.53
N GLU A 228 -7.50 14.38 29.37
CA GLU A 228 -6.89 15.65 29.79
C GLU A 228 -6.49 15.64 31.28
N GLY A 229 -5.26 16.04 31.57
CA GLY A 229 -4.70 16.17 32.92
C GLY A 229 -4.22 14.87 33.54
N VAL A 230 -4.21 13.77 32.80
CA VAL A 230 -3.61 12.50 33.25
C VAL A 230 -2.08 12.59 33.12
N ASP A 231 -1.38 12.08 34.14
CA ASP A 231 0.09 12.03 34.16
C ASP A 231 0.61 10.85 33.35
N GLU A 232 1.37 11.15 32.30
CA GLU A 232 1.88 10.17 31.32
C GLU A 232 2.86 9.19 31.97
N GLU A 233 3.76 9.66 32.82
CA GLU A 233 4.78 8.82 33.46
C GLU A 233 4.13 7.79 34.41
N THR A 234 3.23 8.25 35.26
CA THR A 234 2.53 7.38 36.20
C THR A 234 1.70 6.33 35.44
N THR A 235 1.02 6.76 34.38
CA THR A 235 0.18 5.84 33.58
C THR A 235 1.06 4.84 32.82
N ALA A 236 2.12 5.27 32.16
CA ALA A 236 3.05 4.39 31.45
C ALA A 236 3.65 3.31 32.37
N LYS A 237 4.09 3.73 33.57
CA LYS A 237 4.61 2.78 34.57
C LYS A 237 3.56 1.78 35.06
N ARG A 238 2.33 2.26 35.28
CA ARG A 238 1.24 1.40 35.74
C ARG A 238 0.78 0.40 34.68
N VAL A 239 0.71 0.79 33.40
CA VAL A 239 0.26 -0.12 32.36
C VAL A 239 1.22 -1.30 32.19
N VAL A 240 2.54 -1.08 32.29
CA VAL A 240 3.52 -2.17 32.28
C VAL A 240 3.36 -3.08 33.50
N ASN A 241 3.12 -2.52 34.69
CA ASN A 241 3.03 -3.31 35.93
C ASN A 241 1.67 -4.02 36.14
N GLU A 242 0.62 -3.50 35.55
CA GLU A 242 -0.77 -3.95 35.83
C GLU A 242 -1.43 -4.66 34.64
N THR A 243 -0.76 -4.73 33.47
CA THR A 243 -1.24 -5.43 32.25
C THR A 243 -0.19 -6.38 31.71
N ASP A 244 -0.48 -7.05 30.61
CA ASP A 244 0.48 -7.90 29.89
C ASP A 244 1.38 -7.14 28.92
N LEU A 245 1.33 -5.80 28.91
CA LEU A 245 2.27 -4.95 28.16
C LEU A 245 3.68 -5.06 28.70
N ASP A 246 4.66 -5.23 27.82
CA ASP A 246 6.07 -5.30 28.21
C ASP A 246 6.71 -3.92 28.20
N PHE A 247 6.35 -3.07 27.25
CA PHE A 247 6.95 -1.75 27.08
C PHE A 247 5.88 -0.66 27.00
N ALA A 248 6.18 0.50 27.62
CA ALA A 248 5.43 1.73 27.47
C ALA A 248 6.36 2.92 27.45
N PHE A 249 6.27 3.78 26.43
CA PHE A 249 7.10 4.95 26.21
C PHE A 249 6.23 6.20 26.04
N PHE A 250 6.75 7.35 26.48
CA PHE A 250 6.14 8.66 26.32
C PHE A 250 7.23 9.73 26.15
N LEU A 251 6.89 10.92 25.66
CA LEU A 251 7.81 12.05 25.59
C LEU A 251 7.89 12.76 26.95
N GLN A 252 9.02 12.63 27.64
CA GLN A 252 9.30 13.43 28.84
C GLN A 252 9.45 14.91 28.47
N ASP A 253 10.08 15.18 27.33
CA ASP A 253 10.19 16.45 26.66
C ASP A 253 10.46 16.24 25.16
N ARG A 254 10.65 17.32 24.38
CA ARG A 254 10.88 17.23 22.94
C ARG A 254 12.13 16.48 22.51
N MET A 255 13.08 16.31 23.41
CA MET A 255 14.41 15.72 23.15
C MET A 255 14.59 14.39 23.86
N THR A 256 13.65 13.98 24.70
CA THR A 256 13.80 12.79 25.54
C THR A 256 12.50 12.00 25.56
N ALA A 257 12.56 10.77 25.07
CA ALA A 257 11.54 9.77 25.34
C ALA A 257 11.97 8.96 26.58
N LYS A 258 11.02 8.71 27.47
CA LYS A 258 11.18 7.87 28.65
C LYS A 258 10.26 6.66 28.54
N GLY A 259 10.73 5.51 28.99
CA GLY A 259 9.94 4.29 28.94
C GLY A 259 10.15 3.40 30.15
N PHE A 260 9.30 2.39 30.25
CA PHE A 260 9.34 1.39 31.30
C PHE A 260 9.28 -0.02 30.70
N PHE A 261 10.03 -0.93 31.31
CA PHE A 261 10.01 -2.37 31.07
C PHE A 261 10.30 -3.05 32.41
N GLU A 262 9.35 -3.83 32.93
CA GLU A 262 9.48 -4.45 34.26
C GLU A 262 10.00 -3.46 35.35
N ASN A 263 11.20 -3.73 35.89
CA ASN A 263 11.86 -2.90 36.89
C ASN A 263 12.86 -1.90 36.28
N SER A 264 12.89 -1.75 34.96
CA SER A 264 13.80 -0.88 34.25
C SER A 264 13.12 0.42 33.81
N THR A 265 13.88 1.50 33.87
CA THR A 265 13.53 2.78 33.25
C THR A 265 14.46 3.01 32.07
N LEU A 266 13.90 3.35 30.93
CA LEU A 266 14.59 3.48 29.66
C LEU A 266 14.53 4.93 29.19
N TYR A 267 15.60 5.41 28.54
CA TYR A 267 15.68 6.79 28.04
C TYR A 267 16.24 6.78 26.62
N PHE A 268 15.55 7.45 25.70
CA PHE A 268 16.03 7.76 24.34
C PHE A 268 16.20 9.27 24.24
N GLU A 269 17.43 9.72 24.17
CA GLU A 269 17.79 11.13 24.18
C GLU A 269 18.26 11.55 22.79
N TYR A 270 17.63 12.57 22.22
CA TYR A 270 17.94 13.07 20.87
C TYR A 270 18.82 14.32 20.97
N GLN A 271 19.87 14.35 20.15
CA GLN A 271 20.73 15.52 19.99
C GLN A 271 21.33 15.55 18.57
N ASP A 272 21.14 16.65 17.84
CA ASP A 272 21.80 16.93 16.55
C ASP A 272 21.71 15.77 15.53
N GLY A 273 20.53 15.19 15.36
CA GLY A 273 20.29 14.07 14.42
C GLY A 273 20.71 12.69 14.93
N LYS A 274 21.14 12.60 16.17
CA LYS A 274 21.60 11.36 16.82
C LYS A 274 20.76 11.05 18.04
N ILE A 275 20.69 9.76 18.39
CA ILE A 275 19.97 9.28 19.57
C ILE A 275 20.93 8.49 20.46
N ARG A 276 20.81 8.71 21.77
CA ARG A 276 21.48 7.96 22.81
C ARG A 276 20.47 7.15 23.60
N TYR A 277 20.80 5.90 23.87
CA TYR A 277 20.08 5.05 24.80
C TYR A 277 20.74 5.01 26.17
N ARG A 278 19.95 5.12 27.22
CA ARG A 278 20.34 4.85 28.62
C ARG A 278 19.25 4.08 29.33
N HIS A 279 19.62 3.36 30.36
CA HIS A 279 18.69 2.65 31.23
C HIS A 279 19.11 2.70 32.69
N ASP A 280 18.11 2.60 33.58
CA ASP A 280 18.28 2.33 35.00
C ASP A 280 17.61 0.98 35.28
N GLY A 281 18.34 -0.01 35.79
CA GLY A 281 17.92 -1.40 35.92
C GLY A 281 18.49 -2.33 34.83
N PRO A 282 17.98 -3.53 34.63
CA PRO A 282 18.39 -4.42 33.54
C PRO A 282 18.21 -3.81 32.15
N ASP A 283 19.10 -4.13 31.21
CA ASP A 283 18.96 -3.73 29.80
C ASP A 283 18.03 -4.74 29.06
N PRO A 284 16.80 -4.39 28.71
CA PRO A 284 15.91 -5.31 28.01
C PRO A 284 16.26 -5.51 26.54
N PHE A 285 17.16 -4.69 26.00
CA PHE A 285 17.55 -4.73 24.60
C PHE A 285 18.90 -5.41 24.36
N ASP A 286 19.63 -5.71 25.43
CA ASP A 286 20.98 -6.28 25.41
C ASP A 286 21.99 -5.47 24.57
N TYR A 287 21.76 -4.15 24.38
CA TYR A 287 22.60 -3.34 23.50
C TYR A 287 24.01 -3.16 24.07
N PHE A 288 24.14 -2.97 25.38
CA PHE A 288 25.46 -2.80 26.00
C PHE A 288 26.30 -4.07 25.93
N ASP A 289 25.69 -5.23 26.04
CA ASP A 289 26.36 -6.52 25.90
C ASP A 289 26.76 -6.82 24.44
N ASN A 290 26.11 -6.13 23.47
CA ASN A 290 26.36 -6.26 22.04
C ASN A 290 27.14 -5.08 21.44
N GLY A 291 27.90 -4.35 22.26
CA GLY A 291 28.90 -3.38 21.81
C GLY A 291 28.45 -1.91 21.81
N TYR A 292 27.23 -1.60 22.26
CA TYR A 292 26.85 -0.21 22.52
C TYR A 292 27.58 0.34 23.73
N ASN A 293 28.10 1.57 23.61
CA ASN A 293 28.96 2.19 24.64
C ASN A 293 28.34 3.42 25.32
N GLY A 294 27.07 3.73 25.03
CA GLY A 294 26.37 4.89 25.59
C GLY A 294 26.53 6.19 24.80
N GLU A 295 27.10 6.15 23.61
CA GLU A 295 27.28 7.34 22.77
C GLU A 295 26.01 7.69 21.98
N PHE A 296 25.98 8.92 21.43
CA PHE A 296 24.95 9.33 20.48
C PHE A 296 25.26 8.75 19.10
N LEU A 297 24.34 7.92 18.56
CA LEU A 297 24.44 7.29 17.25
C LEU A 297 23.42 7.86 16.29
N THR A 298 23.76 7.92 15.01
CA THR A 298 22.83 8.18 13.91
C THR A 298 21.85 7.00 13.73
N ALA A 299 20.81 7.19 12.93
CA ALA A 299 19.87 6.12 12.61
C ALA A 299 20.57 4.90 11.97
N ASP A 300 21.50 5.16 11.04
CA ASP A 300 22.23 4.10 10.35
C ASP A 300 23.25 3.39 11.26
N GLU A 301 23.92 4.12 12.15
CA GLU A 301 24.78 3.53 13.16
C GLU A 301 23.97 2.62 14.12
N TRP A 302 22.77 3.07 14.55
CA TRP A 302 21.85 2.23 15.33
C TRP A 302 21.41 0.98 14.57
N LEU A 303 21.04 1.14 13.30
CA LEU A 303 20.62 0.02 12.47
C LEU A 303 21.75 -0.99 12.31
N SER A 304 22.96 -0.54 11.96
CA SER A 304 24.13 -1.41 11.77
C SER A 304 24.52 -2.15 13.04
N LEU A 305 24.39 -1.50 14.20
CA LEU A 305 24.71 -2.10 15.50
C LEU A 305 23.69 -3.18 15.92
N THR A 306 22.41 -3.01 15.58
CA THR A 306 21.33 -3.77 16.24
C THR A 306 20.47 -4.61 15.32
N ILE A 307 20.74 -4.62 14.02
CA ILE A 307 19.88 -5.31 13.03
C ILE A 307 19.70 -6.83 13.29
N GLU A 308 20.71 -7.45 13.89
CA GLU A 308 20.70 -8.90 14.21
C GLU A 308 20.20 -9.18 15.65
N LEU A 309 19.80 -8.14 16.40
CA LEU A 309 19.28 -8.28 17.77
C LEU A 309 17.74 -8.37 17.77
N ASP A 310 17.17 -8.80 18.90
CA ASP A 310 15.72 -8.95 19.06
C ASP A 310 14.95 -7.62 18.95
N TYR A 311 15.62 -6.49 19.18
CA TYR A 311 15.03 -5.14 19.19
C TYR A 311 15.80 -4.16 18.30
N PRO A 312 15.81 -4.35 16.97
CA PRO A 312 16.66 -3.57 16.07
C PRO A 312 16.21 -2.10 15.99
N ALA A 313 17.18 -1.19 16.15
CA ALA A 313 17.01 0.27 16.05
C ALA A 313 15.81 0.85 16.83
N THR A 314 15.42 0.21 17.94
CA THR A 314 14.25 0.61 18.74
C THR A 314 14.31 2.05 19.22
N PRO A 315 15.46 2.60 19.69
CA PRO A 315 15.53 4.00 20.09
C PRO A 315 15.13 4.97 18.98
N VAL A 316 15.56 4.70 17.74
CA VAL A 316 15.25 5.54 16.57
C VAL A 316 13.77 5.45 16.21
N LYS A 317 13.22 4.24 16.13
CA LYS A 317 11.84 4.00 15.69
C LYS A 317 10.81 4.54 16.69
N VAL A 318 11.00 4.24 17.96
CA VAL A 318 10.07 4.68 19.03
C VAL A 318 10.13 6.19 19.20
N PHE A 319 11.35 6.77 19.23
CA PHE A 319 11.49 8.22 19.33
C PHE A 319 10.86 8.94 18.13
N ALA A 320 11.10 8.46 16.90
CA ALA A 320 10.50 9.04 15.71
C ALA A 320 8.98 8.98 15.76
N PHE A 321 8.40 7.85 16.15
CA PHE A 321 6.94 7.71 16.19
C PHE A 321 6.31 8.58 17.28
N LEU A 322 6.93 8.71 18.45
CA LEU A 322 6.48 9.63 19.52
C LEU A 322 6.48 11.11 19.10
N GLN A 323 7.29 11.49 18.09
CA GLN A 323 7.24 12.85 17.50
C GLN A 323 6.06 13.06 16.54
N ASN A 324 5.33 12.01 16.17
CA ASN A 324 4.18 12.13 15.29
C ASN A 324 3.02 12.83 16.04
N PRO A 325 2.47 13.92 15.50
CA PRO A 325 1.43 14.68 16.20
C PRO A 325 0.12 13.91 16.40
N ASN A 326 -0.07 12.81 15.69
CA ASN A 326 -1.22 11.93 15.79
C ASN A 326 -0.94 10.63 16.57
N ALA A 327 0.29 10.40 17.01
CA ALA A 327 0.59 9.34 17.98
C ALA A 327 -0.10 9.66 19.31
N GLY A 328 -0.50 8.63 20.05
CA GLY A 328 -0.99 8.81 21.43
C GLY A 328 0.11 9.30 22.35
N GLU A 329 -0.25 9.82 23.51
CA GLU A 329 0.68 10.28 24.55
C GLU A 329 1.62 9.17 25.01
N ILE A 330 1.14 7.91 24.97
CA ILE A 330 1.95 6.73 25.29
C ILE A 330 1.94 5.78 24.09
N VAL A 331 3.11 5.26 23.73
CA VAL A 331 3.25 4.17 22.78
C VAL A 331 3.73 2.91 23.50
N THR A 332 3.22 1.75 23.08
CA THR A 332 3.38 0.49 23.81
C THR A 332 3.87 -0.61 22.88
N SER A 333 4.49 -1.66 23.43
CA SER A 333 4.82 -2.87 22.68
C SER A 333 4.76 -4.10 23.56
N LEU A 334 4.63 -5.23 22.92
CA LEU A 334 4.84 -6.56 23.45
C LEU A 334 6.24 -7.07 23.07
N ASP A 335 6.74 -8.05 23.77
CA ASP A 335 7.89 -8.83 23.36
C ASP A 335 7.54 -9.81 22.21
N ASN A 336 8.51 -10.59 21.74
CA ASN A 336 8.32 -11.54 20.64
C ASN A 336 7.61 -12.85 21.03
N THR A 337 7.23 -13.01 22.30
CA THR A 337 6.53 -14.21 22.81
C THR A 337 5.02 -14.00 22.90
N LYS A 338 4.56 -12.76 22.74
CA LYS A 338 3.16 -12.36 22.88
C LYS A 338 2.67 -11.55 21.68
N PHE A 339 1.37 -11.60 21.44
CA PHE A 339 0.72 -10.71 20.48
C PHE A 339 -0.58 -10.13 21.03
N ASN A 340 -0.94 -8.92 20.61
CA ASN A 340 -2.19 -8.28 20.98
C ASN A 340 -3.38 -8.96 20.27
N LYS A 341 -4.22 -9.63 21.03
CA LYS A 341 -5.41 -10.33 20.54
C LYS A 341 -6.62 -9.40 20.55
N THR A 342 -7.13 -9.06 19.37
CA THR A 342 -8.30 -8.17 19.22
C THR A 342 -9.61 -8.94 19.03
N GLY A 343 -9.57 -10.25 18.78
CA GLY A 343 -10.74 -11.11 18.59
C GLY A 343 -10.51 -12.55 19.06
N TYR A 344 -11.59 -13.29 19.30
CA TYR A 344 -11.52 -14.65 19.84
C TYR A 344 -10.77 -15.66 18.96
N SER A 345 -10.80 -15.47 17.64
CA SER A 345 -10.18 -16.38 16.67
C SER A 345 -8.77 -15.96 16.25
N GLN A 346 -8.21 -14.91 16.81
CA GLN A 346 -6.89 -14.43 16.39
C GLN A 346 -5.79 -15.30 17.00
N MET A 347 -4.85 -15.77 16.17
CA MET A 347 -3.77 -16.70 16.48
C MET A 347 -2.37 -16.11 16.28
N GLY A 348 -2.26 -14.93 15.69
CA GLY A 348 -1.04 -14.13 15.52
C GLY A 348 -1.40 -12.69 15.25
N ASN A 349 -0.47 -11.77 15.47
CA ASN A 349 -0.61 -10.35 15.19
C ASN A 349 0.77 -9.70 15.05
N HIS A 350 0.79 -8.42 14.70
CA HIS A 350 1.96 -7.59 14.51
C HIS A 350 1.68 -6.16 14.99
N GLY A 351 2.62 -5.25 14.83
CA GLY A 351 2.46 -3.84 15.20
C GLY A 351 3.47 -3.36 16.24
N GLY A 352 4.32 -4.26 16.73
CA GLY A 352 5.41 -3.99 17.66
C GLY A 352 6.70 -3.53 16.97
N PHE A 353 7.80 -3.60 17.71
CA PHE A 353 9.13 -3.23 17.23
C PHE A 353 10.17 -4.35 17.38
N THR A 354 9.74 -5.58 17.65
CA THR A 354 10.64 -6.74 17.73
C THR A 354 11.20 -7.09 16.35
N ALA A 355 12.32 -7.81 16.30
CA ALA A 355 12.91 -8.25 15.02
C ALA A 355 11.91 -9.04 14.17
N THR A 356 11.05 -9.84 14.80
CA THR A 356 9.99 -10.60 14.12
C THR A 356 8.95 -9.68 13.47
N ASP A 357 8.66 -8.51 14.08
CA ASP A 357 7.74 -7.52 13.52
C ASP A 357 8.38 -6.70 12.38
N VAL A 358 9.67 -6.29 12.54
CA VAL A 358 10.20 -5.16 11.77
C VAL A 358 11.38 -5.49 10.86
N VAL A 359 12.02 -6.65 10.99
CA VAL A 359 13.11 -7.05 10.09
C VAL A 359 12.52 -7.79 8.90
N VAL A 360 12.47 -7.10 7.76
CA VAL A 360 11.75 -7.55 6.56
C VAL A 360 12.68 -7.76 5.37
N PRO A 361 12.36 -8.73 4.47
CA PRO A 361 13.16 -8.95 3.29
C PRO A 361 12.85 -7.93 2.19
N VAL A 362 13.90 -7.55 1.45
CA VAL A 362 13.83 -6.94 0.13
C VAL A 362 14.59 -7.84 -0.82
N MET A 363 13.91 -8.35 -1.84
CA MET A 363 14.47 -9.30 -2.81
C MET A 363 14.41 -8.64 -4.18
N VAL A 364 15.54 -8.60 -4.88
CA VAL A 364 15.63 -7.94 -6.18
C VAL A 364 16.36 -8.80 -7.20
N ARG A 365 15.93 -8.68 -8.45
CA ARG A 365 16.58 -9.24 -9.63
C ARG A 365 16.31 -8.33 -10.83
N GLY A 366 17.29 -8.17 -11.68
CA GLY A 366 17.18 -7.43 -12.95
C GLY A 366 18.32 -6.44 -13.14
N PRO A 367 18.43 -5.85 -14.34
CA PRO A 367 19.59 -5.05 -14.71
C PRO A 367 19.69 -3.69 -13.99
N ASP A 368 18.54 -3.09 -13.60
CA ASP A 368 18.51 -1.71 -13.11
C ASP A 368 18.25 -1.59 -11.60
N VAL A 369 18.06 -2.71 -10.89
CA VAL A 369 17.74 -2.73 -9.44
C VAL A 369 18.93 -3.04 -8.54
N GLY A 370 20.14 -3.14 -9.11
CA GLY A 370 21.37 -3.44 -8.38
C GLY A 370 21.76 -2.40 -7.33
N TYR A 371 21.27 -1.15 -7.46
CA TYR A 371 21.51 -0.07 -6.49
C TYR A 371 21.04 -0.43 -5.07
N ILE A 372 20.05 -1.32 -4.92
CA ILE A 372 19.57 -1.77 -3.63
C ILE A 372 20.67 -2.46 -2.83
N GLY A 373 21.60 -3.16 -3.50
CA GLY A 373 22.78 -3.76 -2.87
C GLY A 373 23.89 -2.77 -2.50
N GLU A 374 23.77 -1.50 -2.85
CA GLU A 374 24.70 -0.46 -2.46
C GLU A 374 24.40 0.08 -1.04
N PHE A 375 23.21 -0.18 -0.51
CA PHE A 375 22.89 0.12 0.88
C PHE A 375 23.60 -0.86 1.81
N ASP A 376 24.36 -0.36 2.78
CA ASP A 376 24.95 -1.20 3.83
C ASP A 376 23.84 -1.85 4.66
N LYS A 377 22.82 -1.08 5.02
CA LYS A 377 21.57 -1.51 5.63
C LYS A 377 20.43 -0.65 5.09
N LEU A 378 19.28 -1.26 4.84
CA LEU A 378 18.15 -0.59 4.20
C LEU A 378 17.04 -0.24 5.21
N TRP A 379 16.72 1.04 5.29
CA TRP A 379 15.45 1.47 5.84
C TRP A 379 14.37 1.29 4.76
N LEU A 380 13.31 0.56 5.08
CA LEU A 380 12.28 0.24 4.08
C LEU A 380 11.66 1.48 3.43
N GLN A 381 11.61 2.61 4.14
CA GLN A 381 11.16 3.90 3.61
C GLN A 381 12.03 4.45 2.47
N GLU A 382 13.27 3.97 2.32
CA GLU A 382 14.19 4.40 1.26
C GLU A 382 14.03 3.58 -0.02
N LEU A 383 13.32 2.44 0.04
CA LEU A 383 13.17 1.50 -1.07
C LEU A 383 12.69 2.16 -2.37
N PHE A 384 11.82 3.17 -2.27
CA PHE A 384 11.23 3.81 -3.43
C PHE A 384 11.89 5.13 -3.84
N ASN A 385 12.85 5.65 -3.06
CA ASN A 385 13.52 6.91 -3.37
C ASN A 385 14.25 6.86 -4.71
N GLU A 386 14.84 5.72 -5.06
CA GLU A 386 15.59 5.54 -6.30
C GLU A 386 14.70 5.17 -7.50
N LEU A 387 13.43 4.78 -7.27
CA LEU A 387 12.51 4.48 -8.37
C LEU A 387 12.17 5.71 -9.22
N ASP A 388 12.34 6.91 -8.71
CA ASP A 388 12.17 8.16 -9.46
C ASP A 388 13.23 8.32 -10.57
N GLN A 389 14.35 7.59 -10.50
CA GLN A 389 15.38 7.55 -11.56
C GLN A 389 14.92 6.77 -12.79
N PHE A 390 13.94 5.88 -12.65
CA PHE A 390 13.41 5.13 -13.78
C PHE A 390 12.51 6.02 -14.65
N THR A 391 12.81 6.06 -15.94
CA THR A 391 11.97 6.75 -16.92
C THR A 391 10.85 5.82 -17.36
N PHE A 392 9.74 5.83 -16.64
CA PHE A 392 8.57 5.05 -17.02
C PHE A 392 7.73 5.73 -18.08
N LYS A 393 7.14 4.93 -18.97
CA LYS A 393 6.16 5.40 -19.94
C LYS A 393 4.95 5.98 -19.20
N GLN A 394 4.66 7.26 -19.44
CA GLN A 394 3.47 7.91 -18.90
C GLN A 394 2.22 7.17 -19.39
N GLU A 395 1.19 7.05 -18.50
CA GLU A 395 -0.13 6.60 -18.96
C GLU A 395 -0.53 7.39 -20.21
N PRO A 396 -0.89 6.71 -21.31
CA PRO A 396 -1.44 7.40 -22.46
C PRO A 396 -2.63 8.22 -21.99
N ASN A 397 -2.66 9.48 -22.33
CA ASN A 397 -3.74 10.39 -21.93
C ASN A 397 -5.00 10.14 -22.79
N ARG A 398 -5.36 8.86 -22.95
CA ARG A 398 -6.44 8.36 -23.82
C ARG A 398 -7.80 8.97 -23.52
N ASP A 399 -7.92 9.73 -22.44
CA ASP A 399 -9.20 10.18 -21.92
C ASP A 399 -9.29 11.68 -21.65
N THR A 400 -8.38 12.51 -22.16
CA THR A 400 -8.46 13.96 -21.96
C THR A 400 -9.64 14.56 -22.68
N HIS A 401 -9.78 14.24 -23.94
CA HIS A 401 -10.88 14.71 -24.77
C HIS A 401 -11.33 13.55 -25.65
N TYR A 402 -12.60 13.33 -25.78
CA TYR A 402 -13.09 12.34 -26.71
C TYR A 402 -14.43 12.73 -27.30
N ILE A 403 -14.69 12.24 -28.50
CA ILE A 403 -16.00 12.20 -29.13
C ILE A 403 -16.33 10.75 -29.37
N SER A 404 -17.51 10.33 -28.96
CA SER A 404 -18.07 9.00 -29.22
C SER A 404 -19.39 9.17 -29.92
N SER A 405 -19.62 8.45 -31.00
CA SER A 405 -20.91 8.42 -31.70
C SER A 405 -21.36 6.99 -31.82
N ARG A 406 -22.64 6.74 -31.53
CA ARG A 406 -23.24 5.42 -31.58
C ARG A 406 -24.65 5.49 -32.17
N TYR A 407 -24.99 4.49 -32.96
CA TYR A 407 -26.33 4.30 -33.49
C TYR A 407 -27.02 3.18 -32.70
N ASP A 408 -28.19 3.48 -32.14
CA ASP A 408 -29.02 2.51 -31.42
C ASP A 408 -30.11 1.99 -32.36
N PHE A 409 -30.02 0.71 -32.72
CA PHE A 409 -30.94 0.05 -33.62
C PHE A 409 -32.35 -0.15 -33.02
N SER A 410 -32.45 -0.13 -31.67
CA SER A 410 -33.75 -0.33 -31.00
C SER A 410 -34.61 0.94 -30.99
N THR A 411 -33.97 2.09 -30.99
CA THR A 411 -34.63 3.41 -30.95
C THR A 411 -34.50 4.20 -32.24
N ASN A 412 -33.70 3.71 -33.17
CA ASN A 412 -33.38 4.39 -34.45
C ASN A 412 -32.77 5.79 -34.22
N THR A 413 -31.95 5.93 -33.22
CA THR A 413 -31.33 7.21 -32.83
C THR A 413 -29.82 7.14 -32.91
N ASN A 414 -29.19 8.28 -33.25
CA ASN A 414 -27.74 8.46 -33.18
C ASN A 414 -27.41 9.34 -31.99
N ARG A 415 -26.65 8.83 -31.04
CA ARG A 415 -26.19 9.56 -29.86
C ARG A 415 -24.71 9.88 -29.96
N THR A 416 -24.37 11.15 -29.81
CA THR A 416 -22.99 11.63 -29.75
C THR A 416 -22.68 12.15 -28.36
N VAL A 417 -21.56 11.71 -27.80
CA VAL A 417 -21.03 12.18 -26.52
C VAL A 417 -19.74 12.94 -26.80
N ALA A 418 -19.69 14.16 -26.33
CA ALA A 418 -18.45 14.94 -26.28
C ALA A 418 -18.00 15.10 -24.84
N ALA A 419 -16.72 14.84 -24.55
CA ALA A 419 -16.19 14.96 -23.21
C ALA A 419 -14.83 15.66 -23.20
N TYR A 420 -14.63 16.46 -22.16
CA TYR A 420 -13.43 17.25 -21.89
C TYR A 420 -12.92 17.01 -20.48
N SER A 421 -11.62 16.78 -20.29
CA SER A 421 -10.99 16.62 -18.99
C SER A 421 -10.15 17.85 -18.66
N PRO A 422 -10.69 18.81 -17.87
CA PRO A 422 -9.94 20.01 -17.47
C PRO A 422 -8.85 19.70 -16.45
N ALA A 423 -8.93 18.59 -15.75
CA ALA A 423 -7.95 18.12 -14.77
C ALA A 423 -7.82 16.61 -14.81
N TYR A 424 -6.72 16.08 -14.27
CA TYR A 424 -6.31 14.67 -14.35
C TYR A 424 -7.40 13.65 -13.97
N ARG A 425 -8.20 13.94 -12.95
CA ARG A 425 -9.27 13.03 -12.50
C ARG A 425 -10.67 13.55 -12.79
N PHE A 426 -10.79 14.76 -13.32
CA PHE A 426 -12.07 15.40 -13.52
C PHE A 426 -12.44 15.46 -14.99
N ARG A 427 -13.69 15.12 -15.30
CA ARG A 427 -14.22 15.13 -16.66
C ARG A 427 -15.60 15.77 -16.71
N LEU A 428 -15.80 16.61 -17.71
CA LEU A 428 -17.08 17.19 -18.09
C LEU A 428 -17.53 16.59 -19.41
N GLY A 429 -18.81 16.43 -19.60
CA GLY A 429 -19.34 15.90 -20.86
C GLY A 429 -20.77 16.29 -21.14
N ALA A 430 -21.13 16.16 -22.40
CA ALA A 430 -22.49 16.36 -22.90
C ALA A 430 -22.88 15.23 -23.84
N ASP A 431 -24.10 14.77 -23.72
CA ASP A 431 -24.71 13.77 -24.58
C ASP A 431 -25.76 14.46 -25.48
N ILE A 432 -25.62 14.31 -26.79
CA ILE A 432 -26.47 14.92 -27.79
C ILE A 432 -27.08 13.80 -28.64
N ASP A 433 -28.39 13.75 -28.74
CA ASP A 433 -29.08 12.85 -29.64
C ASP A 433 -29.42 13.55 -30.97
N PHE A 434 -29.12 12.88 -32.07
CA PHE A 434 -29.54 13.28 -33.41
C PHE A 434 -30.68 12.35 -33.82
N GLY A 435 -31.91 12.82 -33.72
CA GLY A 435 -33.10 12.11 -34.22
C GLY A 435 -33.17 12.22 -35.75
N ASP A 436 -34.14 11.53 -36.34
CA ASP A 436 -34.37 11.48 -37.80
C ASP A 436 -34.41 12.88 -38.43
N PHE A 437 -33.27 13.38 -38.88
CA PHE A 437 -33.01 14.60 -39.67
C PHE A 437 -33.63 15.92 -39.18
N ASN A 438 -34.24 15.97 -38.00
CA ASN A 438 -34.98 17.14 -37.49
C ASN A 438 -34.29 18.00 -36.42
N GLY A 439 -33.06 17.74 -36.11
CA GLY A 439 -32.29 18.58 -35.15
C GLY A 439 -31.44 17.76 -34.18
N ALA A 440 -30.65 18.47 -33.42
CA ALA A 440 -29.83 17.92 -32.33
C ALA A 440 -30.45 18.32 -30.99
N ASP A 441 -30.79 17.35 -30.17
CA ASP A 441 -31.31 17.55 -28.82
C ASP A 441 -30.23 17.27 -27.77
N LEU A 442 -29.95 18.25 -26.93
CA LEU A 442 -29.08 18.08 -25.77
C LEU A 442 -29.79 17.24 -24.71
N ASN A 443 -29.32 16.01 -24.51
CA ASN A 443 -29.95 15.12 -23.54
C ASN A 443 -29.40 15.25 -22.13
N GLN A 444 -28.08 15.32 -21.99
CA GLN A 444 -27.45 15.33 -20.67
C GLN A 444 -26.20 16.20 -20.69
N VAL A 445 -25.96 16.87 -19.55
CA VAL A 445 -24.69 17.48 -19.20
C VAL A 445 -24.25 16.91 -17.87
N TRP A 446 -23.00 16.48 -17.78
CA TRP A 446 -22.51 15.79 -16.58
C TRP A 446 -21.05 16.15 -16.27
N GLY A 447 -20.72 16.06 -14.96
CA GLY A 447 -19.36 16.06 -14.47
C GLY A 447 -19.08 14.79 -13.68
N LYS A 448 -17.89 14.25 -13.77
CA LYS A 448 -17.49 13.06 -13.02
C LYS A 448 -16.03 13.14 -12.56
N TYR A 449 -15.76 12.47 -11.45
CA TYR A 449 -14.47 12.38 -10.82
C TYR A 449 -14.03 10.92 -10.72
N ASP A 450 -12.78 10.63 -11.08
CA ASP A 450 -12.18 9.30 -10.99
C ASP A 450 -11.79 9.01 -9.54
N ILE A 451 -12.52 8.13 -8.85
CA ILE A 451 -12.19 7.67 -7.50
C ILE A 451 -11.08 6.62 -7.57
N VAL A 452 -11.25 5.63 -8.45
CA VAL A 452 -10.25 4.60 -8.72
C VAL A 452 -9.77 4.78 -10.15
N ARG A 453 -8.45 4.89 -10.32
CA ARG A 453 -7.82 4.99 -11.63
C ARG A 453 -6.62 4.06 -11.68
N SER A 454 -6.81 2.89 -12.25
CA SER A 454 -5.75 1.99 -12.67
C SER A 454 -5.95 1.63 -14.14
N GLN A 455 -4.96 1.04 -14.76
CA GLN A 455 -5.11 0.61 -16.15
C GLN A 455 -6.10 -0.56 -16.29
N LEU A 456 -6.19 -1.39 -15.25
CA LEU A 456 -7.10 -2.52 -15.24
C LEU A 456 -8.54 -2.12 -14.89
N ALA A 457 -8.71 -1.19 -13.95
CA ALA A 457 -10.01 -0.81 -13.44
C ALA A 457 -10.11 0.68 -13.16
N ARG A 458 -11.24 1.28 -13.50
CA ARG A 458 -11.58 2.68 -13.19
C ARG A 458 -12.97 2.75 -12.60
N VAL A 459 -13.13 3.59 -11.58
CA VAL A 459 -14.43 3.88 -10.98
C VAL A 459 -14.58 5.39 -10.92
N TRP A 460 -15.68 5.87 -11.47
CA TRP A 460 -16.07 7.28 -11.42
C TRP A 460 -17.34 7.46 -10.61
N ILE A 461 -17.40 8.55 -9.89
CA ILE A 461 -18.65 9.12 -9.39
C ILE A 461 -18.92 10.44 -10.10
N GLY A 462 -20.16 10.78 -10.28
CA GLY A 462 -20.50 12.01 -10.95
C GLY A 462 -21.95 12.41 -10.78
N GLY A 463 -22.26 13.58 -11.28
CA GLY A 463 -23.60 14.11 -11.31
C GLY A 463 -23.81 14.98 -12.53
N GLY A 464 -25.05 15.28 -12.84
CA GLY A 464 -25.41 16.09 -13.99
C GLY A 464 -26.88 16.39 -14.04
N VAL A 465 -27.30 16.83 -15.20
CA VAL A 465 -28.68 17.19 -15.51
C VAL A 465 -29.12 16.43 -16.75
N ASP A 466 -30.27 15.79 -16.66
CA ASP A 466 -30.91 15.08 -17.75
C ASP A 466 -32.07 15.92 -18.30
N PHE A 467 -31.99 16.26 -19.58
CA PHE A 467 -32.98 17.04 -20.33
C PHE A 467 -33.82 16.17 -21.27
N SER A 468 -33.55 14.87 -21.35
CA SER A 468 -34.24 13.93 -22.27
C SER A 468 -35.70 13.68 -21.89
N ARG A 469 -36.15 14.20 -20.74
CA ARG A 469 -37.52 14.07 -20.23
C ARG A 469 -38.24 15.42 -20.28
N THR A 470 -39.55 15.37 -20.19
CA THR A 470 -40.38 16.58 -20.09
C THR A 470 -40.03 17.46 -18.92
N ASP A 471 -39.45 16.89 -17.85
CA ASP A 471 -38.96 17.62 -16.68
C ASP A 471 -37.44 17.47 -16.60
N THR A 472 -36.74 18.57 -16.39
CA THR A 472 -35.29 18.57 -16.13
C THR A 472 -35.00 17.90 -14.79
N VAL A 473 -34.24 16.80 -14.79
CA VAL A 473 -33.98 15.97 -13.61
C VAL A 473 -32.49 15.96 -13.28
N GLY A 474 -32.17 16.22 -12.02
CA GLY A 474 -30.82 16.00 -11.50
C GLY A 474 -30.45 14.52 -11.55
N MET A 475 -29.21 14.22 -11.93
CA MET A 475 -28.71 12.88 -12.10
C MET A 475 -27.47 12.66 -11.24
N PHE A 476 -27.43 11.54 -10.52
CA PHE A 476 -26.20 11.00 -9.93
C PHE A 476 -25.79 9.74 -10.72
N MET A 477 -24.49 9.56 -10.95
CA MET A 477 -23.98 8.41 -11.69
C MET A 477 -22.78 7.77 -11.01
N VAL A 478 -22.71 6.45 -11.10
CA VAL A 478 -21.53 5.65 -10.83
C VAL A 478 -21.16 4.90 -12.09
N ARG A 479 -19.92 5.00 -12.50
CA ARG A 479 -19.43 4.27 -13.66
C ARG A 479 -18.24 3.43 -13.26
N HIS A 480 -18.22 2.20 -13.75
CA HIS A 480 -17.10 1.27 -13.60
C HIS A 480 -16.61 0.87 -14.99
N GLU A 481 -15.29 0.77 -15.14
CA GLU A 481 -14.64 0.24 -16.34
C GLU A 481 -13.61 -0.80 -15.91
N PHE A 482 -13.62 -1.92 -16.58
CA PHE A 482 -12.60 -2.96 -16.51
C PHE A 482 -11.95 -3.09 -17.88
N ARG A 483 -10.61 -3.08 -17.93
CA ARG A 483 -9.86 -3.11 -19.19
C ARG A 483 -8.77 -4.18 -19.14
N ILE A 484 -8.68 -4.96 -20.22
CA ILE A 484 -7.58 -5.90 -20.45
C ILE A 484 -7.11 -5.69 -21.90
N ARG A 485 -5.86 -5.30 -22.08
CA ARG A 485 -5.31 -4.97 -23.41
C ARG A 485 -6.24 -4.01 -24.18
N ASN A 486 -6.60 -4.39 -25.36
CA ASN A 486 -7.47 -3.61 -26.25
C ASN A 486 -8.97 -3.75 -25.92
N PHE A 487 -9.34 -4.61 -24.97
CA PHE A 487 -10.73 -4.84 -24.61
C PHE A 487 -11.11 -4.12 -23.32
N SER A 488 -12.27 -3.47 -23.31
CA SER A 488 -12.82 -2.91 -22.07
C SER A 488 -14.33 -3.19 -21.94
N ALA A 489 -14.75 -3.41 -20.70
CA ALA A 489 -16.15 -3.52 -20.31
C ALA A 489 -16.48 -2.38 -19.35
N LYS A 490 -17.51 -1.61 -19.66
CA LYS A 490 -17.93 -0.42 -18.90
C LYS A 490 -19.36 -0.59 -18.44
N THR A 491 -19.63 -0.30 -17.17
CA THR A 491 -21.00 -0.19 -16.63
C THR A 491 -21.24 1.20 -16.12
N SER A 492 -22.40 1.76 -16.41
CA SER A 492 -22.85 3.04 -15.89
C SER A 492 -24.21 2.88 -15.25
N ILE A 493 -24.32 3.22 -13.98
CA ILE A 493 -25.57 3.17 -13.20
C ILE A 493 -25.93 4.62 -12.87
N THR A 494 -27.16 5.00 -13.18
CA THR A 494 -27.66 6.37 -12.99
C THR A 494 -28.98 6.39 -12.24
N THR A 495 -29.21 7.42 -11.45
CA THR A 495 -30.45 7.58 -10.68
C THR A 495 -31.69 7.77 -11.56
N ASN A 496 -31.51 8.24 -12.78
CA ASN A 496 -32.59 8.36 -13.78
C ASN A 496 -32.91 7.04 -14.50
N LYS A 497 -32.31 5.91 -14.04
CA LYS A 497 -32.48 4.56 -14.62
C LYS A 497 -31.98 4.38 -16.06
N ASN A 498 -31.15 5.28 -16.55
CA ASN A 498 -30.49 5.14 -17.84
C ASN A 498 -29.17 4.36 -17.67
N ASN A 499 -29.32 3.09 -17.27
CA ASN A 499 -28.17 2.22 -17.03
C ASN A 499 -27.60 1.74 -18.36
N GLN A 500 -26.28 1.73 -18.48
CA GLN A 500 -25.58 1.34 -19.70
C GLN A 500 -24.51 0.31 -19.39
N PHE A 501 -24.43 -0.68 -20.28
CA PHE A 501 -23.32 -1.62 -20.36
C PHE A 501 -22.67 -1.46 -21.73
N THR A 502 -21.36 -1.23 -21.79
CA THR A 502 -20.62 -1.03 -23.04
C THR A 502 -19.42 -1.97 -23.08
N LEU A 503 -19.31 -2.73 -24.14
CA LEU A 503 -18.08 -3.43 -24.52
C LEU A 503 -17.36 -2.56 -25.55
N ALA A 504 -16.05 -2.40 -25.42
CA ALA A 504 -15.26 -1.66 -26.37
C ALA A 504 -13.99 -2.44 -26.73
N TYR A 505 -13.57 -2.28 -28.00
CA TYR A 505 -12.33 -2.81 -28.52
C TYR A 505 -11.52 -1.69 -29.16
N ASP A 506 -10.33 -1.44 -28.64
CA ASP A 506 -9.41 -0.43 -29.15
C ASP A 506 -8.69 -0.99 -30.37
N ILE A 507 -8.96 -0.43 -31.55
CA ILE A 507 -8.27 -0.75 -32.81
C ILE A 507 -6.92 -0.04 -32.85
N HIS A 508 -6.89 1.17 -32.30
CA HIS A 508 -5.73 2.02 -32.20
C HIS A 508 -5.80 2.81 -30.90
N ASP A 509 -4.70 3.42 -30.46
CA ASP A 509 -4.65 4.19 -29.22
C ASP A 509 -5.73 5.27 -29.10
N ASN A 510 -6.09 5.85 -30.23
CA ASN A 510 -7.07 6.94 -30.28
C ASN A 510 -8.44 6.52 -30.82
N PHE A 511 -8.60 5.25 -31.23
CA PHE A 511 -9.82 4.83 -31.89
C PHE A 511 -10.32 3.48 -31.36
N SER A 512 -11.58 3.43 -30.88
CA SER A 512 -12.22 2.21 -30.44
C SER A 512 -13.61 2.01 -31.04
N LEU A 513 -13.98 0.74 -31.20
CA LEU A 513 -15.36 0.34 -31.48
C LEU A 513 -16.09 0.03 -30.18
N GLU A 514 -17.35 0.44 -30.09
CA GLU A 514 -18.18 0.27 -28.89
C GLU A 514 -19.50 -0.44 -29.23
N LEU A 515 -19.90 -1.41 -28.39
CA LEU A 515 -21.19 -2.06 -28.38
C LEU A 515 -21.89 -1.76 -27.06
N THR A 516 -22.99 -1.03 -27.09
CA THR A 516 -23.71 -0.61 -25.87
C THR A 516 -25.07 -1.32 -25.80
N ASN A 517 -25.35 -1.90 -24.62
CA ASN A 517 -26.61 -2.60 -24.29
C ASN A 517 -27.02 -3.68 -25.33
N PHE A 518 -26.05 -4.16 -26.11
CA PHE A 518 -26.27 -5.10 -27.25
C PHE A 518 -27.25 -4.60 -28.34
N SER A 519 -27.60 -3.32 -28.30
CA SER A 519 -28.53 -2.69 -29.26
C SER A 519 -27.92 -1.52 -30.02
N ALA A 520 -26.81 -0.95 -29.54
CA ALA A 520 -26.19 0.18 -30.18
C ALA A 520 -24.72 -0.11 -30.52
N VAL A 521 -24.31 0.20 -31.74
CA VAL A 521 -22.92 0.10 -32.22
C VAL A 521 -22.40 1.50 -32.51
N GLY A 522 -21.18 1.76 -32.12
CA GLY A 522 -20.56 3.06 -32.32
C GLY A 522 -19.05 3.01 -32.32
N PHE A 523 -18.47 4.17 -32.39
CA PHE A 523 -17.04 4.39 -32.28
C PHE A 523 -16.73 5.51 -31.30
N ARG A 524 -15.51 5.51 -30.80
CA ARG A 524 -14.95 6.57 -29.97
C ARG A 524 -13.62 7.01 -30.53
N LEU A 525 -13.43 8.32 -30.64
CA LEU A 525 -12.18 8.96 -31.01
C LEU A 525 -11.68 9.75 -29.80
N SER A 526 -10.50 9.42 -29.31
CA SER A 526 -9.78 10.18 -28.28
C SER A 526 -8.87 11.21 -28.96
N LEU A 527 -8.93 12.48 -28.51
CA LEU A 527 -8.27 13.61 -29.14
C LEU A 527 -7.06 14.09 -28.32
#